data_5ad4b991abe864ea969f800c7594eed9
#
_entry.id   5ad4b991abe864ea969f800c7594eed9
#
_cell.length_a   1.000
_cell.length_b   1.000
_cell.length_c   1.000
_cell.angle_alpha   90.00
_cell.angle_beta   90.00
_cell.angle_gamma   90.00
#
_symmetry.space_group_name_H-M   'P 1'
#
loop_
_entity.id
_entity.type
_entity.pdbx_description
1 polymer ?
#
loop_
_entity_poly.entity_id
_entity_poly.type
_entity_poly.pdbx_seq_one_letter_code
_entity_poly.pdbx_strand_id
1 'polypeptide(L)'
;YHEKSVISFLIVAAILLVIYMVFGRKLPASKQIYGKEGFVIVGLAWILWSAFGALPFVISGSIPYYIDALFETISGFTTTGSTILADIEALPMGISFWRSFTHWIGGMGVLVFVMMITSLDDENAMPLMRAEVPGPEADKLVPKARHTARLLYGMYFVLTAAEVVFLLFGGMNLYDALLHAFSTT
;
A
#
# COMPACT_ATOMS: atom_id res chain seq x y z
N TYR A 1 14.42 -19.08 6.19
CA TYR A 1 13.67 -18.81 4.94
C TYR A 1 14.66 -18.33 3.87
N HIS A 2 15.23 -19.25 3.10
CA HIS A 2 16.11 -18.92 1.97
C HIS A 2 15.29 -18.90 0.66
N GLU A 3 14.29 -18.02 0.61
CA GLU A 3 13.48 -17.89 -0.60
C GLU A 3 14.12 -16.89 -1.57
N LYS A 4 14.11 -17.22 -2.85
CA LYS A 4 14.51 -16.28 -3.93
C LYS A 4 13.68 -14.99 -3.93
N SER A 5 12.52 -14.99 -3.30
CA SER A 5 11.66 -13.82 -3.11
C SER A 5 12.34 -12.66 -2.37
N VAL A 6 13.23 -12.92 -1.41
CA VAL A 6 13.98 -11.86 -0.71
C VAL A 6 14.85 -11.06 -1.69
N ILE A 7 15.46 -11.74 -2.65
CA ILE A 7 16.31 -11.09 -3.66
C ILE A 7 15.47 -10.15 -4.54
N SER A 8 14.24 -10.55 -4.90
CA SER A 8 13.35 -9.70 -5.71
C SER A 8 13.00 -8.39 -4.99
N PHE A 9 12.71 -8.45 -3.69
CA PHE A 9 12.45 -7.24 -2.89
C PHE A 9 13.69 -6.33 -2.76
N LEU A 10 14.88 -6.92 -2.57
CA LEU A 10 16.13 -6.15 -2.51
C LEU A 10 16.42 -5.44 -3.84
N ILE A 11 16.19 -6.11 -4.96
CA ILE A 11 16.35 -5.50 -6.29
C ILE A 11 15.38 -4.33 -6.46
N VAL A 12 14.10 -4.50 -6.13
CA VAL A 12 13.11 -3.42 -6.22
C VAL A 12 13.47 -2.26 -5.30
N ALA A 13 13.89 -2.54 -4.06
CA ALA A 13 14.34 -1.51 -3.13
C ALA A 13 15.55 -0.74 -3.68
N ALA A 14 16.52 -1.43 -4.30
CA ALA A 14 17.67 -0.80 -4.94
C ALA A 14 17.26 0.08 -6.13
N ILE A 15 16.33 -0.37 -6.98
CA ILE A 15 15.79 0.43 -8.09
C ILE A 15 15.13 1.72 -7.55
N LEU A 16 14.27 1.62 -6.55
CA LEU A 16 13.61 2.77 -5.95
C LEU A 16 14.60 3.74 -5.30
N LEU A 17 15.64 3.22 -4.66
CA LEU A 17 16.70 4.04 -4.07
C LEU A 17 17.49 4.79 -5.14
N VAL A 18 17.83 4.15 -6.26
CA VAL A 18 18.49 4.81 -7.40
C VAL A 18 17.60 5.91 -7.98
N ILE A 19 16.31 5.64 -8.19
CA ILE A 19 15.35 6.64 -8.65
C ILE A 19 15.30 7.83 -7.69
N TYR A 20 15.22 7.56 -6.38
CA TYR A 20 15.25 8.60 -5.35
C TYR A 20 16.54 9.44 -5.39
N MET A 21 17.71 8.81 -5.55
CA MET A 21 18.99 9.54 -5.62
C MET A 21 19.07 10.43 -6.87
N VAL A 22 18.51 9.99 -8.00
CA VAL A 22 18.56 10.74 -9.27
C VAL A 22 17.56 11.90 -9.26
N PHE A 23 16.33 11.67 -8.82
CA PHE A 23 15.23 12.62 -8.93
C PHE A 23 14.91 13.33 -7.62
N GLY A 24 14.99 12.65 -6.48
CA GLY A 24 14.54 13.17 -5.19
C GLY A 24 15.35 14.37 -4.70
N ARG A 25 16.64 14.44 -5.05
CA ARG A 25 17.53 15.56 -4.65
C ARG A 25 17.28 16.86 -5.44
N LYS A 26 16.54 16.80 -6.54
CA LYS A 26 16.28 17.95 -7.42
C LYS A 26 14.91 18.59 -7.20
N LEU A 27 14.10 18.03 -6.31
CA LEU A 27 12.78 18.56 -6.05
C LEU A 27 12.89 19.84 -5.19
N PRO A 28 12.28 20.96 -5.63
CA PRO A 28 12.28 22.19 -4.83
C PRO A 28 11.45 21.96 -3.55
N ALA A 29 11.95 22.54 -2.44
CA ALA A 29 11.22 22.55 -1.18
C ALA A 29 9.89 23.32 -1.33
N SER A 30 8.82 22.66 -0.93
CA SER A 30 7.43 23.09 -0.75
C SER A 30 6.87 24.14 -1.73
N LYS A 31 5.95 23.70 -2.58
CA LYS A 31 4.87 24.54 -3.13
C LYS A 31 3.57 24.17 -2.42
N GLN A 32 2.69 25.15 -2.23
CA GLN A 32 1.32 24.87 -1.80
C GLN A 32 0.63 23.97 -2.83
N ILE A 33 0.03 22.88 -2.36
CA ILE A 33 -0.69 21.93 -3.20
C ILE A 33 -2.16 22.34 -3.22
N TYR A 34 -2.67 22.66 -4.41
CA TYR A 34 -4.08 22.95 -4.63
C TYR A 34 -4.87 21.66 -4.86
N GLY A 35 -6.20 21.71 -4.67
CA GLY A 35 -7.06 20.53 -4.78
C GLY A 35 -6.94 19.78 -6.13
N LYS A 36 -6.79 20.47 -7.26
CA LYS A 36 -6.60 19.84 -8.58
C LYS A 36 -5.26 19.08 -8.66
N GLU A 37 -4.21 19.64 -8.10
CA GLU A 37 -2.89 18.99 -8.03
C GLU A 37 -2.94 17.76 -7.12
N GLY A 38 -3.72 17.83 -6.02
CA GLY A 38 -3.96 16.69 -5.13
C GLY A 38 -4.50 15.48 -5.88
N PHE A 39 -5.54 15.63 -6.71
CA PHE A 39 -6.10 14.54 -7.51
C PHE A 39 -5.09 13.94 -8.49
N VAL A 40 -4.27 14.78 -9.14
CA VAL A 40 -3.23 14.31 -10.06
C VAL A 40 -2.16 13.52 -9.31
N ILE A 41 -1.72 14.02 -8.15
CA ILE A 41 -0.72 13.35 -7.31
C ILE A 41 -1.24 12.00 -6.84
N VAL A 42 -2.48 11.93 -6.37
CA VAL A 42 -3.14 10.68 -5.96
C VAL A 42 -3.19 9.69 -7.11
N GLY A 43 -3.69 10.09 -8.28
CA GLY A 43 -3.78 9.21 -9.44
C GLY A 43 -2.42 8.68 -9.90
N LEU A 44 -1.41 9.56 -9.96
CA LEU A 44 -0.04 9.16 -10.31
C LEU A 44 0.59 8.23 -9.25
N ALA A 45 0.34 8.50 -7.97
CA ALA A 45 0.83 7.65 -6.90
C ALA A 45 0.28 6.22 -7.03
N TRP A 46 -1.01 6.04 -7.26
CA TRP A 46 -1.63 4.74 -7.48
C TRP A 46 -1.02 3.99 -8.66
N ILE A 47 -0.81 4.69 -9.80
CA ILE A 47 -0.19 4.10 -10.99
C ILE A 47 1.25 3.67 -10.70
N LEU A 48 2.05 4.54 -10.09
CA LEU A 48 3.45 4.26 -9.80
C LEU A 48 3.61 3.15 -8.76
N TRP A 49 2.83 3.17 -7.68
CA TRP A 49 2.87 2.12 -6.66
C TRP A 49 2.48 0.76 -7.24
N SER A 50 1.47 0.72 -8.10
CA SER A 50 1.08 -0.51 -8.78
C SER A 50 2.17 -1.00 -9.73
N ALA A 51 2.78 -0.10 -10.50
CA ALA A 51 3.84 -0.43 -11.44
C ALA A 51 5.09 -1.01 -10.74
N PHE A 52 5.53 -0.38 -9.66
CA PHE A 52 6.68 -0.88 -8.89
C PHE A 52 6.31 -2.07 -8.00
N GLY A 53 5.10 -2.10 -7.46
CA GLY A 53 4.59 -3.22 -6.66
C GLY A 53 4.42 -4.52 -7.45
N ALA A 54 4.32 -4.46 -8.77
CA ALA A 54 4.29 -5.61 -9.66
C ALA A 54 5.69 -6.28 -9.84
N LEU A 55 6.76 -5.52 -9.66
CA LEU A 55 8.12 -6.01 -9.92
C LEU A 55 8.52 -7.23 -9.07
N PRO A 56 8.20 -7.34 -7.77
CA PRO A 56 8.52 -8.52 -6.98
C PRO A 56 7.95 -9.81 -7.57
N PHE A 57 6.73 -9.77 -8.12
CA PHE A 57 6.08 -10.91 -8.75
C PHE A 57 6.84 -11.38 -10.00
N VAL A 58 7.27 -10.42 -10.84
CA VAL A 58 8.00 -10.72 -12.09
C VAL A 58 9.43 -11.20 -11.80
N ILE A 59 10.16 -10.50 -10.91
CA ILE A 59 11.56 -10.80 -10.60
C ILE A 59 11.67 -12.15 -9.89
N SER A 60 10.71 -12.51 -9.04
CA SER A 60 10.67 -13.83 -8.41
C SER A 60 10.30 -14.94 -9.37
N GLY A 61 9.74 -14.62 -10.53
CA GLY A 61 9.22 -15.58 -11.52
C GLY A 61 7.86 -16.17 -11.13
N SER A 62 7.22 -15.68 -10.06
CA SER A 62 5.91 -16.18 -9.61
C SER A 62 4.79 -15.80 -10.57
N ILE A 63 4.87 -14.62 -11.18
CA ILE A 63 4.01 -14.16 -12.26
C ILE A 63 4.94 -13.60 -13.35
N PRO A 64 5.29 -14.40 -14.38
CA PRO A 64 6.33 -14.03 -15.34
C PRO A 64 5.97 -12.83 -16.23
N TYR A 65 4.69 -12.66 -16.55
CA TYR A 65 4.23 -11.58 -17.41
C TYR A 65 3.92 -10.32 -16.60
N TYR A 66 4.57 -9.21 -16.97
CA TYR A 66 4.44 -7.95 -16.24
C TYR A 66 2.98 -7.43 -16.18
N ILE A 67 2.22 -7.59 -17.25
CA ILE A 67 0.81 -7.14 -17.31
C ILE A 67 -0.03 -7.91 -16.29
N ASP A 68 0.20 -9.21 -16.17
CA ASP A 68 -0.49 -10.06 -15.21
C ASP A 68 -0.11 -9.70 -13.77
N ALA A 69 1.18 -9.47 -13.52
CA ALA A 69 1.67 -9.00 -12.23
C ALA A 69 1.13 -7.60 -11.88
N LEU A 70 1.00 -6.72 -12.87
CA LEU A 70 0.40 -5.40 -12.72
C LEU A 70 -1.09 -5.50 -12.38
N PHE A 71 -1.83 -6.38 -13.05
CA PHE A 71 -3.24 -6.65 -12.73
C PHE A 71 -3.40 -7.12 -11.29
N GLU A 72 -2.61 -8.11 -10.86
CA GLU A 72 -2.64 -8.63 -9.48
C GLU A 72 -2.34 -7.55 -8.46
N THR A 73 -1.36 -6.68 -8.74
CA THR A 73 -0.96 -5.58 -7.86
C THR A 73 -2.01 -4.47 -7.80
N ILE A 74 -2.59 -4.09 -8.94
CA ILE A 74 -3.70 -3.13 -8.98
C ILE A 74 -4.89 -3.67 -8.20
N SER A 75 -5.25 -4.93 -8.43
CA SER A 75 -6.32 -5.60 -7.68
C SER A 75 -6.07 -5.59 -6.18
N GLY A 76 -4.82 -5.80 -5.75
CA GLY A 76 -4.42 -5.69 -4.35
C GLY A 76 -4.60 -4.28 -3.81
N PHE A 77 -3.96 -3.29 -4.39
CA PHE A 77 -4.01 -1.91 -3.90
C PHE A 77 -5.40 -1.28 -3.97
N THR A 78 -6.23 -1.64 -4.94
CA THR A 78 -7.63 -1.18 -5.03
C THR A 78 -8.58 -2.00 -4.16
N THR A 79 -8.06 -2.97 -3.41
CA THR A 79 -8.85 -3.91 -2.58
C THR A 79 -9.94 -4.65 -3.35
N THR A 80 -9.77 -4.82 -4.66
CA THR A 80 -10.74 -5.50 -5.52
C THR A 80 -10.76 -7.01 -5.25
N GLY A 81 -9.59 -7.60 -4.92
CA GLY A 81 -9.47 -9.03 -4.60
C GLY A 81 -9.55 -9.98 -5.79
N SER A 82 -9.66 -9.47 -7.02
CA SER A 82 -9.62 -10.29 -8.24
C SER A 82 -8.21 -10.84 -8.47
N THR A 83 -8.10 -12.08 -8.93
CA THR A 83 -6.81 -12.72 -9.19
C THR A 83 -6.82 -13.44 -10.54
N ILE A 84 -5.65 -13.45 -11.18
CA ILE A 84 -5.36 -14.26 -12.37
C ILE A 84 -4.78 -15.63 -11.99
N LEU A 85 -4.42 -15.83 -10.72
CA LEU A 85 -3.78 -17.04 -10.25
C LEU A 85 -4.83 -18.16 -10.10
N ALA A 86 -4.55 -19.30 -10.71
CA ALA A 86 -5.37 -20.49 -10.54
C ALA A 86 -5.20 -21.13 -9.15
N ASP A 87 -4.00 -20.99 -8.58
CA ASP A 87 -3.64 -21.50 -7.25
C ASP A 87 -2.78 -20.45 -6.52
N ILE A 88 -3.36 -19.83 -5.51
CA ILE A 88 -2.71 -18.80 -4.69
C ILE A 88 -1.76 -19.44 -3.66
N GLU A 89 -2.07 -20.66 -3.20
CA GLU A 89 -1.30 -21.36 -2.18
C GLU A 89 0.04 -21.86 -2.72
N ALA A 90 0.15 -22.04 -4.05
CA ALA A 90 1.40 -22.40 -4.72
C ALA A 90 2.44 -21.27 -4.74
N LEU A 91 2.06 -20.03 -4.37
CA LEU A 91 3.01 -18.91 -4.31
C LEU A 91 4.05 -19.10 -3.20
N PRO A 92 5.33 -18.67 -3.44
CA PRO A 92 6.30 -18.55 -2.36
C PRO A 92 5.76 -17.69 -1.22
N MET A 93 6.03 -18.05 0.03
CA MET A 93 5.48 -17.37 1.22
C MET A 93 5.72 -15.85 1.20
N GLY A 94 6.90 -15.39 0.80
CA GLY A 94 7.21 -13.97 0.72
C GLY A 94 6.35 -13.23 -0.32
N ILE A 95 6.05 -13.87 -1.45
CA ILE A 95 5.21 -13.28 -2.51
C ILE A 95 3.73 -13.31 -2.12
N SER A 96 3.26 -14.38 -1.49
CA SER A 96 1.90 -14.47 -0.95
C SER A 96 1.67 -13.40 0.13
N PHE A 97 2.66 -13.21 1.02
CA PHE A 97 2.62 -12.14 2.00
C PHE A 97 2.55 -10.76 1.33
N TRP A 98 3.39 -10.51 0.31
CA TRP A 98 3.37 -9.24 -0.43
C TRP A 98 2.00 -8.98 -1.06
N ARG A 99 1.41 -10.00 -1.68
CA ARG A 99 0.08 -9.92 -2.26
C ARG A 99 -0.97 -9.46 -1.22
N SER A 100 -1.06 -10.14 -0.09
CA SER A 100 -1.99 -9.77 0.99
C SER A 100 -1.66 -8.39 1.58
N PHE A 101 -0.38 -8.06 1.69
CA PHE A 101 0.07 -6.76 2.20
C PHE A 101 -0.30 -5.60 1.28
N THR A 102 -0.35 -5.81 -0.05
CA THR A 102 -0.86 -4.78 -0.97
C THR A 102 -2.33 -4.45 -0.71
N HIS A 103 -3.17 -5.44 -0.37
CA HIS A 103 -4.56 -5.20 0.03
C HIS A 103 -4.62 -4.35 1.30
N TRP A 104 -3.83 -4.69 2.29
CA TRP A 104 -3.81 -3.98 3.57
C TRP A 104 -3.37 -2.52 3.41
N ILE A 105 -2.32 -2.24 2.66
CA ILE A 105 -1.89 -0.86 2.36
C ILE A 105 -3.00 -0.13 1.57
N GLY A 106 -3.60 -0.81 0.59
CA GLY A 106 -4.64 -0.27 -0.26
C GLY A 106 -5.91 0.12 0.50
N GLY A 107 -6.30 -0.67 1.50
CA GLY A 107 -7.52 -0.46 2.28
C GLY A 107 -7.61 0.89 2.99
N MET A 108 -6.48 1.44 3.41
CA MET A 108 -6.43 2.79 4.01
C MET A 108 -6.01 3.89 3.03
N GLY A 109 -5.68 3.53 1.79
CA GLY A 109 -5.15 4.46 0.81
C GLY A 109 -3.66 4.74 1.00
N VAL A 110 -2.96 4.67 -0.12
CA VAL A 110 -1.50 4.82 -0.17
C VAL A 110 -1.04 6.17 0.37
N LEU A 111 -1.75 7.25 0.01
CA LEU A 111 -1.34 8.60 0.41
C LEU A 111 -1.67 8.92 1.86
N VAL A 112 -2.74 8.36 2.41
CA VAL A 112 -3.02 8.48 3.85
C VAL A 112 -1.90 7.83 4.65
N PHE A 113 -1.38 6.68 4.19
CA PHE A 113 -0.20 6.04 4.78
C PHE A 113 1.05 6.92 4.69
N VAL A 114 1.32 7.50 3.53
CA VAL A 114 2.45 8.43 3.34
C VAL A 114 2.30 9.66 4.23
N MET A 115 1.12 10.26 4.33
CA MET A 115 0.87 11.40 5.22
C MET A 115 1.08 11.08 6.70
N MET A 116 0.78 9.86 7.13
CA MET A 116 1.02 9.44 8.50
C MET A 116 2.52 9.44 8.82
N ILE A 117 3.37 8.99 7.87
CA ILE A 117 4.82 8.83 8.07
C ILE A 117 5.56 10.14 7.83
N THR A 118 5.17 10.92 6.83
CA THR A 118 5.88 12.12 6.43
C THR A 118 5.52 13.33 7.29
N SER A 119 6.41 14.33 7.30
CA SER A 119 6.19 15.62 7.98
C SER A 119 5.59 16.66 7.01
N LEU A 120 4.58 16.28 6.21
CA LEU A 120 3.88 17.24 5.37
C LEU A 120 3.20 18.29 6.24
N ASP A 121 3.30 19.56 5.84
CA ASP A 121 2.57 20.65 6.48
C ASP A 121 1.07 20.42 6.31
N ASP A 122 0.27 20.78 7.33
CA ASP A 122 -1.18 20.57 7.34
C ASP A 122 -1.87 21.22 6.13
N GLU A 123 -1.34 22.35 5.63
CA GLU A 123 -1.87 23.05 4.44
C GLU A 123 -1.77 22.22 3.16
N ASN A 124 -0.72 21.43 3.01
CA ASN A 124 -0.49 20.57 1.86
C ASN A 124 -1.12 19.17 2.02
N ALA A 125 -1.29 18.71 3.23
CA ALA A 125 -1.85 17.40 3.53
C ALA A 125 -3.37 17.34 3.29
N MET A 126 -4.10 18.43 3.53
CA MET A 126 -5.56 18.47 3.37
C MET A 126 -6.06 18.20 1.95
N PRO A 127 -5.51 18.83 0.88
CA PRO A 127 -5.92 18.53 -0.48
C PRO A 127 -5.69 17.08 -0.89
N LEU A 128 -4.60 16.47 -0.42
CA LEU A 128 -4.27 15.07 -0.70
C LEU A 128 -5.25 14.11 0.00
N MET A 129 -5.55 14.38 1.26
CA MET A 129 -6.49 13.57 2.04
C MET A 129 -7.91 13.63 1.45
N ARG A 130 -8.37 14.80 1.02
CA ARG A 130 -9.68 14.95 0.36
C ARG A 130 -9.77 14.22 -0.97
N ALA A 131 -8.65 14.11 -1.69
CA ALA A 131 -8.60 13.40 -2.96
C ALA A 131 -8.67 11.87 -2.80
N GLU A 132 -8.27 11.33 -1.67
CA GLU A 132 -8.20 9.89 -1.42
C GLU A 132 -9.38 9.35 -0.60
N VAL A 133 -9.80 10.08 0.42
CA VAL A 133 -10.92 9.64 1.29
C VAL A 133 -12.24 9.97 0.62
N PRO A 134 -13.07 8.98 0.23
CA PRO A 134 -14.36 9.20 -0.38
C PRO A 134 -15.36 9.73 0.65
N GLY A 135 -16.05 10.83 0.32
CA GLY A 135 -17.20 11.34 1.08
C GLY A 135 -17.09 12.79 1.51
N PRO A 136 -18.25 13.44 1.80
CA PRO A 136 -18.31 14.86 2.15
C PRO A 136 -17.89 15.19 3.59
N GLU A 137 -17.57 14.21 4.42
CA GLU A 137 -17.37 14.40 5.86
C GLU A 137 -15.90 14.56 6.31
N ALA A 138 -14.94 14.48 5.38
CA ALA A 138 -13.52 14.67 5.69
C ALA A 138 -13.23 16.03 6.40
N ASP A 139 -14.09 17.03 6.21
CA ASP A 139 -13.92 18.37 6.78
C ASP A 139 -14.29 18.47 8.28
N LYS A 140 -15.01 17.49 8.82
CA LYS A 140 -15.59 17.60 10.17
C LYS A 140 -14.85 16.84 11.26
N LEU A 141 -13.95 15.94 10.88
CA LEU A 141 -13.41 14.97 11.83
C LEU A 141 -12.32 15.53 12.73
N VAL A 142 -11.38 16.33 12.21
CA VAL A 142 -10.31 16.95 13.04
C VAL A 142 -9.66 18.14 12.32
N PRO A 143 -9.22 19.20 13.03
CA PRO A 143 -8.61 20.38 12.43
C PRO A 143 -7.31 20.14 11.66
N LYS A 144 -6.64 19.00 11.88
CA LYS A 144 -5.32 18.69 11.31
C LYS A 144 -5.36 17.35 10.56
N ALA A 145 -5.18 17.37 9.24
CA ALA A 145 -5.22 16.20 8.37
C ALA A 145 -4.31 15.04 8.86
N ARG A 146 -3.11 15.36 9.33
CA ARG A 146 -2.16 14.39 9.88
C ARG A 146 -2.68 13.68 11.13
N HIS A 147 -3.38 14.40 12.01
CA HIS A 147 -3.96 13.81 13.21
C HIS A 147 -5.11 12.85 12.85
N THR A 148 -5.95 13.25 11.90
CA THR A 148 -7.01 12.39 11.36
C THR A 148 -6.42 11.12 10.72
N ALA A 149 -5.39 11.25 9.88
CA ALA A 149 -4.71 10.11 9.28
C ALA A 149 -4.18 9.12 10.34
N ARG A 150 -3.53 9.64 11.40
CA ARG A 150 -3.03 8.81 12.50
C ARG A 150 -4.13 8.07 13.26
N LEU A 151 -5.26 8.73 13.51
CA LEU A 151 -6.41 8.11 14.18
C LEU A 151 -7.01 7.00 13.30
N LEU A 152 -7.22 7.27 12.02
CA LEU A 152 -7.76 6.29 11.07
C LEU A 152 -6.85 5.06 10.96
N TYR A 153 -5.53 5.27 10.81
CA TYR A 153 -4.57 4.16 10.79
C TYR A 153 -4.49 3.44 12.12
N GLY A 154 -4.59 4.16 13.23
CA GLY A 154 -4.63 3.53 14.56
C GLY A 154 -5.82 2.59 14.71
N MET A 155 -7.01 3.02 14.32
CA MET A 155 -8.23 2.18 14.33
C MET A 155 -8.08 0.98 13.38
N TYR A 156 -7.60 1.21 12.17
CA TYR A 156 -7.36 0.16 11.18
C TYR A 156 -6.40 -0.89 11.70
N PHE A 157 -5.29 -0.47 12.30
CA PHE A 157 -4.30 -1.36 12.89
C PHE A 157 -4.89 -2.18 14.05
N VAL A 158 -5.70 -1.56 14.92
CA VAL A 158 -6.36 -2.25 16.02
C VAL A 158 -7.34 -3.30 15.50
N LEU A 159 -8.12 -2.99 14.46
CA LEU A 159 -9.05 -3.94 13.84
C LEU A 159 -8.29 -5.12 13.22
N THR A 160 -7.23 -4.86 12.46
CA THR A 160 -6.37 -5.91 11.89
C THR A 160 -5.78 -6.81 12.99
N ALA A 161 -5.25 -6.20 14.06
CA ALA A 161 -4.69 -6.97 15.18
C ALA A 161 -5.75 -7.82 15.89
N ALA A 162 -6.95 -7.27 16.09
CA ALA A 162 -8.06 -8.03 16.67
C ALA A 162 -8.45 -9.22 15.79
N GLU A 163 -8.52 -9.03 14.48
CA GLU A 163 -8.81 -10.13 13.53
C GLU A 163 -7.74 -11.20 13.56
N VAL A 164 -6.45 -10.86 13.57
CA VAL A 164 -5.36 -11.84 13.73
C VAL A 164 -5.55 -12.64 15.02
N VAL A 165 -5.86 -11.98 16.14
CA VAL A 165 -6.09 -12.66 17.43
C VAL A 165 -7.27 -13.62 17.35
N PHE A 166 -8.40 -13.22 16.76
CA PHE A 166 -9.56 -14.10 16.59
C PHE A 166 -9.25 -15.32 15.72
N LEU A 167 -8.50 -15.15 14.63
CA LEU A 167 -8.10 -16.24 13.75
C LEU A 167 -7.14 -17.22 14.46
N LEU A 168 -6.23 -16.71 15.28
CA LEU A 168 -5.36 -17.56 16.13
C LEU A 168 -6.17 -18.36 17.14
N PHE A 169 -7.18 -17.78 17.80
CA PHE A 169 -8.09 -18.51 18.66
C PHE A 169 -8.92 -19.57 17.92
N GLY A 170 -9.20 -19.33 16.63
CA GLY A 170 -9.81 -20.31 15.73
C GLY A 170 -8.90 -21.47 15.33
N GLY A 171 -7.65 -21.49 15.80
CA GLY A 171 -6.67 -22.56 15.51
C GLY A 171 -5.84 -22.34 14.24
N MET A 172 -5.92 -21.17 13.61
CA MET A 172 -5.10 -20.84 12.44
C MET A 172 -3.65 -20.56 12.86
N ASN A 173 -2.66 -20.92 12.04
CA ASN A 173 -1.28 -20.54 12.31
C ASN A 173 -1.08 -19.03 12.08
N LEU A 174 -0.03 -18.46 12.68
CA LEU A 174 0.23 -17.04 12.66
C LEU A 174 0.40 -16.47 11.24
N TYR A 175 1.06 -17.23 10.35
CA TYR A 175 1.28 -16.76 8.97
C TYR A 175 -0.04 -16.62 8.21
N ASP A 176 -0.87 -17.66 8.23
CA ASP A 176 -2.17 -17.64 7.55
C ASP A 176 -3.12 -16.62 8.19
N ALA A 177 -3.09 -16.48 9.51
CA ALA A 177 -3.87 -15.46 10.21
C ALA A 177 -3.50 -14.03 9.75
N LEU A 178 -2.20 -13.76 9.54
CA LEU A 178 -1.75 -12.48 9.01
C LEU A 178 -2.19 -12.27 7.55
N LEU A 179 -2.07 -13.30 6.69
CA LEU A 179 -2.50 -13.21 5.29
C LEU A 179 -4.00 -12.90 5.19
N HIS A 180 -4.80 -13.61 5.96
CA HIS A 180 -6.26 -13.42 5.98
C HIS A 180 -6.61 -12.03 6.53
N ALA A 181 -6.07 -11.62 7.66
CA ALA A 181 -6.33 -10.31 8.24
C ALA A 181 -5.95 -9.17 7.29
N PHE A 182 -4.82 -9.28 6.58
CA PHE A 182 -4.41 -8.25 5.61
C PHE A 182 -5.28 -8.21 4.36
N SER A 183 -5.93 -9.31 4.01
CA SER A 183 -6.79 -9.36 2.83
C SER A 183 -8.26 -9.04 3.14
N THR A 184 -8.67 -9.04 4.41
CA THR A 184 -10.06 -8.89 4.84
C THR A 184 -10.33 -7.51 5.47
N THR A 185 -9.36 -6.97 6.22
CA THR A 185 -9.47 -5.63 6.83
C THR A 185 -9.30 -4.56 5.78
#